data_92e137c4c0e79b1678b49d94babff2f6
#
_entry.id   92e137c4c0e79b1678b49d94babff2f6
#
_cell.length_a   1.000
_cell.length_b   1.000
_cell.length_c   1.000
_cell.angle_alpha   90.00
_cell.angle_beta   90.00
_cell.angle_gamma   90.00
#
_symmetry.space_group_name_H-M   'P 1'
#
loop_
_entity.id
_entity.type
_entity.pdbx_description
1 polymer ?
#
loop_
_entity_poly.entity_id
_entity_poly.type
_entity_poly.pdbx_seq_one_letter_code
_entity_poly.pdbx_strand_id
1 'polypeptide(L)'
;MASDGTALTGLWFDGQKYFAEGLAETAAAKTLPVFDEAVRWLDIYFSGHRPDFTPPLNLEGTAFRKEVWQLLLQIPYGQTTTYGELAAQLAAHNGLKQMSAQAVGGAVGHNPISIIVPCHRVVGTGGSLTGYAGGLAKKLALLKLEGIDTSCFTIPTKGTAL
;
A
#
# COMPACT_ATOMS: atom_id res chain seq x y z
N MET A 1 -11.98 7.62 -4.16
CA MET A 1 -11.83 6.33 -4.88
C MET A 1 -11.97 6.56 -6.38
N ALA A 2 -11.29 5.76 -7.20
CA ALA A 2 -11.41 5.75 -8.66
C ALA A 2 -11.58 4.31 -9.18
N SER A 3 -12.19 4.17 -10.36
CA SER A 3 -12.47 2.89 -11.00
C SER A 3 -12.46 3.05 -12.53
N ASP A 4 -12.14 1.97 -13.24
CA ASP A 4 -12.32 1.84 -14.69
C ASP A 4 -13.77 1.46 -15.11
N GLY A 5 -14.66 1.32 -14.13
CA GLY A 5 -16.05 0.89 -14.29
C GLY A 5 -16.33 -0.51 -13.73
N THR A 6 -15.30 -1.34 -13.55
CA THR A 6 -15.40 -2.74 -13.09
C THR A 6 -14.48 -3.04 -11.91
N ALA A 7 -13.32 -2.40 -11.83
CA ALA A 7 -12.32 -2.60 -10.81
C ALA A 7 -11.85 -1.27 -10.22
N LEU A 8 -11.34 -1.27 -8.98
CA LEU A 8 -10.70 -0.11 -8.38
C LEU A 8 -9.36 0.15 -9.08
N THR A 9 -9.15 1.40 -9.47
CA THR A 9 -7.87 1.91 -9.99
C THR A 9 -7.19 2.84 -9.01
N GLY A 10 -7.93 3.36 -8.01
CA GLY A 10 -7.38 4.28 -7.02
C GLY A 10 -8.18 4.37 -5.72
N LEU A 11 -7.45 4.46 -4.62
CA LEU A 11 -7.96 4.73 -3.27
C LEU A 11 -6.89 5.52 -2.51
N TRP A 12 -7.18 6.75 -2.14
CA TRP A 12 -6.22 7.66 -1.53
C TRP A 12 -6.77 8.28 -0.25
N PHE A 13 -5.89 8.62 0.66
CA PHE A 13 -6.18 9.56 1.75
C PHE A 13 -6.16 10.99 1.22
N ASP A 14 -6.99 11.83 1.75
CA ASP A 14 -6.93 13.27 1.45
C ASP A 14 -5.55 13.82 1.80
N GLY A 15 -4.96 14.57 0.86
CA GLY A 15 -3.65 15.19 1.00
C GLY A 15 -2.46 14.23 0.96
N GLN A 16 -2.64 12.96 0.61
CA GLN A 16 -1.49 12.06 0.46
C GLN A 16 -0.62 12.45 -0.75
N LYS A 17 0.65 12.07 -0.67
CA LYS A 17 1.58 12.17 -1.81
C LYS A 17 1.07 11.31 -2.97
N TYR A 18 1.17 11.83 -4.20
CA TYR A 18 0.64 11.17 -5.41
C TYR A 18 -0.89 10.96 -5.41
N PHE A 19 -1.62 11.86 -4.72
CA PHE A 19 -3.08 11.84 -4.73
C PHE A 19 -3.61 11.93 -6.17
N ALA A 20 -4.49 10.99 -6.52
CA ALA A 20 -5.13 10.91 -7.85
C ALA A 20 -4.15 10.85 -9.04
N GLU A 21 -2.88 10.44 -8.81
CA GLU A 21 -1.92 10.24 -9.90
C GLU A 21 -2.49 9.20 -10.89
N GLY A 22 -2.53 9.57 -12.17
CA GLY A 22 -3.08 8.73 -13.24
C GLY A 22 -4.60 8.80 -13.41
N LEU A 23 -5.32 9.59 -12.59
CA LEU A 23 -6.75 9.81 -12.81
C LEU A 23 -6.96 10.62 -14.10
N ALA A 24 -7.80 10.12 -15.01
CA ALA A 24 -8.10 10.81 -16.26
C ALA A 24 -8.83 12.14 -16.00
N GLU A 25 -8.49 13.18 -16.77
CA GLU A 25 -9.19 14.48 -16.70
C GLU A 25 -10.70 14.38 -17.00
N THR A 26 -11.09 13.34 -17.75
CA THR A 26 -12.49 13.02 -18.08
C THR A 26 -13.21 12.22 -17.00
N ALA A 27 -12.54 11.95 -15.88
CA ALA A 27 -13.17 11.21 -14.78
C ALA A 27 -14.40 11.95 -14.25
N ALA A 28 -15.50 11.23 -14.10
CA ALA A 28 -16.77 11.78 -13.60
C ALA A 28 -17.22 11.04 -12.35
N ALA A 29 -17.88 11.77 -11.45
CA ALA A 29 -18.49 11.17 -10.28
C ALA A 29 -19.63 10.23 -10.71
N LYS A 30 -19.55 8.96 -10.30
CA LYS A 30 -20.55 7.93 -10.57
C LYS A 30 -20.70 7.01 -9.38
N THR A 31 -21.86 6.41 -9.22
CA THR A 31 -22.08 5.28 -8.31
C THR A 31 -21.80 3.99 -9.09
N LEU A 32 -20.91 3.15 -8.57
CA LEU A 32 -20.50 1.88 -9.19
C LEU A 32 -20.52 0.77 -8.15
N PRO A 33 -20.93 -0.46 -8.48
CA PRO A 33 -20.95 -1.58 -7.54
C PRO A 33 -19.60 -1.86 -6.87
N VAL A 34 -18.49 -1.65 -7.59
CA VAL A 34 -17.14 -1.83 -7.03
C VAL A 34 -16.83 -0.85 -5.90
N PHE A 35 -17.45 0.33 -5.89
CA PHE A 35 -17.32 1.28 -4.76
C PHE A 35 -18.07 0.79 -3.53
N ASP A 36 -19.23 0.17 -3.70
CA ASP A 36 -19.98 -0.41 -2.58
C ASP A 36 -19.21 -1.58 -1.96
N GLU A 37 -18.57 -2.42 -2.80
CA GLU A 37 -17.68 -3.47 -2.32
C GLU A 37 -16.46 -2.90 -1.58
N ALA A 38 -15.87 -1.84 -2.09
CA ALA A 38 -14.72 -1.19 -1.44
C ALA A 38 -15.13 -0.56 -0.09
N VAL A 39 -16.28 0.11 -0.02
CA VAL A 39 -16.82 0.65 1.24
C VAL A 39 -17.06 -0.46 2.25
N ARG A 40 -17.73 -1.55 1.86
CA ARG A 40 -17.94 -2.71 2.72
C ARG A 40 -16.62 -3.30 3.22
N TRP A 41 -15.61 -3.40 2.36
CA TRP A 41 -14.28 -3.87 2.72
C TRP A 41 -13.64 -2.95 3.77
N LEU A 42 -13.71 -1.62 3.55
CA LEU A 42 -13.18 -0.62 4.46
C LEU A 42 -13.91 -0.59 5.80
N ASP A 43 -15.24 -0.76 5.82
CA ASP A 43 -16.03 -0.83 7.05
C ASP A 43 -15.59 -2.02 7.92
N ILE A 44 -15.40 -3.20 7.31
CA ILE A 44 -14.87 -4.37 8.01
C ILE A 44 -13.45 -4.08 8.53
N TYR A 45 -12.58 -3.53 7.68
CA TYR A 45 -11.20 -3.23 8.04
C TYR A 45 -11.12 -2.23 9.21
N PHE A 46 -11.85 -1.12 9.13
CA PHE A 46 -11.84 -0.08 10.16
C PHE A 46 -12.59 -0.49 11.45
N SER A 47 -13.39 -1.54 11.42
CA SER A 47 -13.92 -2.17 12.64
C SER A 47 -12.88 -3.05 13.36
N GLY A 48 -11.65 -3.14 12.85
CA GLY A 48 -10.56 -3.93 13.42
C GLY A 48 -10.58 -5.40 13.02
N HIS A 49 -11.34 -5.76 12.00
CA HIS A 49 -11.42 -7.12 11.50
C HIS A 49 -10.71 -7.28 10.15
N ARG A 50 -10.17 -8.46 9.92
CA ARG A 50 -9.62 -8.81 8.62
C ARG A 50 -10.78 -9.07 7.64
N PRO A 51 -10.91 -8.31 6.53
CA PRO A 51 -11.83 -8.67 5.47
C PRO A 51 -11.48 -10.03 4.84
N ASP A 52 -12.49 -10.84 4.53
CA ASP A 52 -12.34 -12.17 3.93
C ASP A 52 -12.44 -12.17 2.40
N PHE A 53 -12.61 -11.01 1.79
CA PHE A 53 -12.63 -10.79 0.35
C PHE A 53 -11.73 -9.61 -0.05
N THR A 54 -11.48 -9.46 -1.34
CA THR A 54 -10.81 -8.29 -1.92
C THR A 54 -11.66 -7.81 -3.08
N PRO A 55 -12.06 -6.52 -3.13
CA PRO A 55 -12.76 -5.99 -4.29
C PRO A 55 -11.89 -6.12 -5.55
N PRO A 56 -12.48 -6.15 -6.75
CA PRO A 56 -11.72 -6.17 -7.99
C PRO A 56 -10.74 -4.99 -8.06
N LEU A 57 -9.45 -5.26 -8.32
CA LEU A 57 -8.39 -4.28 -8.42
C LEU A 57 -7.80 -4.27 -9.83
N ASN A 58 -7.63 -3.09 -10.42
CA ASN A 58 -6.85 -2.88 -11.62
C ASN A 58 -5.66 -1.95 -11.29
N LEU A 59 -4.48 -2.55 -11.12
CA LEU A 59 -3.24 -1.84 -10.75
C LEU A 59 -2.54 -1.35 -12.02
N GLU A 60 -2.64 -0.07 -12.31
CA GLU A 60 -2.00 0.55 -13.47
C GLU A 60 -0.65 1.14 -13.09
N GLY A 61 0.38 0.81 -13.89
CA GLY A 61 1.75 1.26 -13.64
C GLY A 61 2.77 0.47 -14.46
N THR A 62 4.04 0.75 -14.24
CA THR A 62 5.13 -0.01 -14.89
C THR A 62 5.11 -1.48 -14.43
N ALA A 63 5.69 -2.38 -15.23
CA ALA A 63 5.79 -3.80 -14.89
C ALA A 63 6.42 -4.00 -13.51
N PHE A 64 7.51 -3.29 -13.22
CA PHE A 64 8.18 -3.33 -11.92
C PHE A 64 7.27 -2.89 -10.76
N ARG A 65 6.52 -1.78 -10.91
CA ARG A 65 5.57 -1.34 -9.87
C ARG A 65 4.48 -2.39 -9.63
N LYS A 66 3.93 -2.97 -10.69
CA LYS A 66 2.90 -4.03 -10.60
C LYS A 66 3.42 -5.26 -9.85
N GLU A 67 4.63 -5.71 -10.13
CA GLU A 67 5.26 -6.83 -9.40
C GLU A 67 5.40 -6.52 -7.89
N VAL A 68 5.86 -5.31 -7.55
CA VAL A 68 5.94 -4.88 -6.15
C VAL A 68 4.57 -4.90 -5.50
N TRP A 69 3.54 -4.32 -6.13
CA TRP A 69 2.19 -4.25 -5.57
C TRP A 69 1.54 -5.63 -5.42
N GLN A 70 1.83 -6.57 -6.33
CA GLN A 70 1.40 -7.97 -6.18
C GLN A 70 2.03 -8.63 -4.95
N LEU A 71 3.30 -8.36 -4.65
CA LEU A 71 3.92 -8.83 -3.41
C LEU A 71 3.32 -8.18 -2.16
N LEU A 72 2.95 -6.88 -2.23
CA LEU A 72 2.27 -6.24 -1.11
C LEU A 72 0.97 -6.96 -0.74
N LEU A 73 0.17 -7.38 -1.72
CA LEU A 73 -1.08 -8.10 -1.50
C LEU A 73 -0.89 -9.44 -0.78
N GLN A 74 0.33 -9.99 -0.80
CA GLN A 74 0.66 -11.25 -0.12
C GLN A 74 1.03 -11.06 1.35
N ILE A 75 1.26 -9.80 1.81
CA ILE A 75 1.59 -9.53 3.22
C ILE A 75 0.34 -9.73 4.08
N PRO A 76 0.34 -10.67 5.03
CA PRO A 76 -0.85 -10.96 5.82
C PRO A 76 -1.26 -9.78 6.71
N TYR A 77 -2.55 -9.71 7.04
CA TYR A 77 -3.09 -8.81 8.06
C TYR A 77 -2.38 -9.06 9.41
N GLY A 78 -1.98 -7.98 10.09
CA GLY A 78 -1.28 -8.07 11.37
C GLY A 78 0.20 -8.46 11.27
N GLN A 79 0.78 -8.44 10.06
CA GLN A 79 2.20 -8.72 9.84
C GLN A 79 2.88 -7.59 9.08
N THR A 80 4.19 -7.46 9.29
CA THR A 80 5.02 -6.51 8.56
C THR A 80 6.14 -7.22 7.82
N THR A 81 6.65 -6.59 6.76
CA THR A 81 7.87 -6.99 6.07
C THR A 81 8.75 -5.76 5.85
N THR A 82 9.99 -5.97 5.46
CA THR A 82 10.92 -4.87 5.16
C THR A 82 11.07 -4.63 3.67
N TYR A 83 11.47 -3.41 3.29
CA TYR A 83 11.86 -3.12 1.89
C TYR A 83 12.97 -4.03 1.39
N GLY A 84 13.90 -4.44 2.27
CA GLY A 84 14.97 -5.37 1.94
C GLY A 84 14.47 -6.78 1.64
N GLU A 85 13.53 -7.30 2.43
CA GLU A 85 12.90 -8.60 2.21
C GLU A 85 12.10 -8.62 0.90
N LEU A 86 11.32 -7.58 0.61
CA LEU A 86 10.62 -7.46 -0.68
C LEU A 86 11.61 -7.41 -1.85
N ALA A 87 12.72 -6.66 -1.69
CA ALA A 87 13.75 -6.60 -2.72
C ALA A 87 14.42 -7.96 -2.96
N ALA A 88 14.67 -8.74 -1.89
CA ALA A 88 15.21 -10.08 -2.01
C ALA A 88 14.24 -11.06 -2.70
N GLN A 89 12.95 -11.00 -2.37
CA GLN A 89 11.91 -11.79 -3.03
C GLN A 89 11.81 -11.49 -4.51
N LEU A 90 11.80 -10.19 -4.90
CA LEU A 90 11.77 -9.76 -6.29
C LEU A 90 13.03 -10.18 -7.06
N ALA A 91 14.22 -10.07 -6.43
CA ALA A 91 15.46 -10.51 -7.04
C ALA A 91 15.41 -12.02 -7.33
N ALA A 92 14.97 -12.82 -6.37
CA ALA A 92 14.83 -14.27 -6.53
C ALA A 92 13.83 -14.64 -7.63
N HIS A 93 12.65 -13.96 -7.67
CA HIS A 93 11.64 -14.19 -8.68
C HIS A 93 12.13 -13.89 -10.10
N ASN A 94 12.94 -12.84 -10.25
CA ASN A 94 13.45 -12.38 -11.54
C ASN A 94 14.82 -12.97 -11.90
N GLY A 95 15.36 -13.93 -11.12
CA GLY A 95 16.66 -14.54 -11.36
C GLY A 95 17.84 -13.56 -11.21
N LEU A 96 17.68 -12.48 -10.43
CA LEU A 96 18.70 -11.46 -10.19
C LEU A 96 19.47 -11.76 -8.90
N LYS A 97 20.76 -11.39 -8.85
CA LYS A 97 21.57 -11.55 -7.63
C LYS A 97 21.06 -10.68 -6.48
N GLN A 98 20.60 -9.48 -6.80
CA GLN A 98 20.09 -8.51 -5.83
C GLN A 98 19.20 -7.48 -6.51
N MET A 99 18.35 -6.82 -5.71
CA MET A 99 17.53 -5.69 -6.11
C MET A 99 17.64 -4.55 -5.09
N SER A 100 17.53 -3.32 -5.57
CA SER A 100 17.61 -2.14 -4.71
C SER A 100 16.35 -2.00 -3.82
N ALA A 101 16.52 -2.05 -2.50
CA ALA A 101 15.47 -1.73 -1.55
C ALA A 101 14.91 -0.30 -1.73
N GLN A 102 15.74 0.64 -2.19
CA GLN A 102 15.31 2.01 -2.50
C GLN A 102 14.38 2.03 -3.72
N ALA A 103 14.68 1.27 -4.77
CA ALA A 103 13.80 1.15 -5.94
C ALA A 103 12.44 0.54 -5.56
N VAL A 104 12.46 -0.51 -4.73
CA VAL A 104 11.25 -1.13 -4.17
C VAL A 104 10.48 -0.11 -3.33
N GLY A 105 11.15 0.67 -2.48
CA GLY A 105 10.54 1.73 -1.68
C GLY A 105 9.86 2.80 -2.55
N GLY A 106 10.48 3.17 -3.67
CA GLY A 106 9.85 4.05 -4.67
C GLY A 106 8.55 3.47 -5.22
N ALA A 107 8.55 2.20 -5.61
CA ALA A 107 7.35 1.51 -6.12
C ALA A 107 6.25 1.37 -5.04
N VAL A 108 6.63 1.03 -3.81
CA VAL A 108 5.72 0.97 -2.64
C VAL A 108 5.06 2.33 -2.40
N GLY A 109 5.82 3.43 -2.50
CA GLY A 109 5.31 4.79 -2.29
C GLY A 109 4.33 5.26 -3.36
N HIS A 110 4.37 4.69 -4.57
CA HIS A 110 3.45 4.99 -5.67
C HIS A 110 2.24 4.04 -5.72
N ASN A 111 1.97 3.30 -4.64
CA ASN A 111 0.79 2.46 -4.56
C ASN A 111 -0.49 3.29 -4.80
N PRO A 112 -1.28 2.99 -5.85
CA PRO A 112 -2.48 3.77 -6.17
C PRO A 112 -3.68 3.43 -5.28
N ILE A 113 -3.68 2.27 -4.60
CA ILE A 113 -4.82 1.78 -3.81
C ILE A 113 -4.38 1.59 -2.36
N SER A 114 -4.39 2.68 -1.61
CA SER A 114 -4.00 2.68 -0.19
C SER A 114 -4.88 1.73 0.64
N ILE A 115 -4.33 1.16 1.70
CA ILE A 115 -4.96 0.24 2.66
C ILE A 115 -5.21 -1.14 2.05
N ILE A 116 -6.01 -1.26 0.98
CA ILE A 116 -6.35 -2.56 0.35
C ILE A 116 -5.08 -3.21 -0.20
N VAL A 117 -4.23 -2.44 -0.91
CA VAL A 117 -2.85 -2.85 -1.20
C VAL A 117 -1.98 -2.36 -0.05
N PRO A 118 -1.53 -3.25 0.85
CA PRO A 118 -1.10 -2.87 2.20
C PRO A 118 0.34 -2.34 2.29
N CYS A 119 0.63 -1.25 1.59
CA CYS A 119 1.95 -0.61 1.64
C CYS A 119 2.33 -0.09 3.04
N HIS A 120 1.36 0.12 3.94
CA HIS A 120 1.60 0.45 5.34
C HIS A 120 2.27 -0.69 6.13
N ARG A 121 2.17 -1.96 5.69
CA ARG A 121 2.83 -3.11 6.31
C ARG A 121 4.32 -3.23 5.96
N VAL A 122 4.84 -2.35 5.08
CA VAL A 122 6.27 -2.35 4.75
C VAL A 122 7.01 -1.35 5.62
N VAL A 123 8.03 -1.82 6.34
CA VAL A 123 8.82 -1.01 7.27
C VAL A 123 10.30 -1.03 6.89
N GLY A 124 11.08 -0.12 7.43
CA GLY A 124 12.54 -0.15 7.29
C GLY A 124 13.17 -1.20 8.21
N THR A 125 14.43 -1.51 7.99
CA THR A 125 15.22 -2.41 8.84
C THR A 125 15.19 -1.93 10.29
N GLY A 126 15.08 -2.86 11.23
CA GLY A 126 15.01 -2.56 12.65
C GLY A 126 13.73 -1.84 13.09
N GLY A 127 12.62 -1.99 12.33
CA GLY A 127 11.34 -1.38 12.68
C GLY A 127 11.27 0.12 12.39
N SER A 128 12.12 0.65 11.52
CA SER A 128 12.05 2.06 11.13
C SER A 128 10.78 2.35 10.32
N LEU A 129 9.93 3.26 10.82
CA LEU A 129 8.75 3.74 10.10
C LEU A 129 9.17 4.78 9.05
N THR A 130 9.60 4.32 7.89
CA THR A 130 9.97 5.20 6.78
C THR A 130 8.91 5.17 5.71
N GLY A 131 8.74 6.30 5.02
CA GLY A 131 8.05 6.43 3.74
C GLY A 131 6.62 5.86 3.69
N TYR A 132 5.63 6.70 3.94
CA TYR A 132 4.24 6.37 3.66
C TYR A 132 3.55 7.55 2.95
N ALA A 133 2.96 7.31 1.79
CA ALA A 133 2.34 8.38 1.00
C ALA A 133 1.23 9.10 1.78
N GLY A 134 0.52 8.41 2.66
CA GLY A 134 -0.49 8.96 3.55
C GLY A 134 0.06 9.64 4.82
N GLY A 135 1.38 9.61 5.03
CA GLY A 135 2.04 10.15 6.23
C GLY A 135 2.18 9.12 7.36
N LEU A 136 3.23 9.27 8.16
CA LEU A 136 3.61 8.28 9.19
C LEU A 136 2.56 8.10 10.28
N ALA A 137 1.81 9.15 10.64
CA ALA A 137 0.75 9.05 11.64
C ALA A 137 -0.35 8.05 11.21
N LYS A 138 -0.78 8.11 9.93
CA LYS A 138 -1.76 7.16 9.38
C LYS A 138 -1.17 5.74 9.28
N LYS A 139 0.10 5.60 8.87
CA LYS A 139 0.78 4.30 8.86
C LYS A 139 0.76 3.65 10.24
N LEU A 140 1.15 4.39 11.26
CA LEU A 140 1.16 3.91 12.65
C LEU A 140 -0.25 3.53 13.13
N ALA A 141 -1.26 4.33 12.80
CA ALA A 141 -2.65 4.05 13.16
C ALA A 141 -3.17 2.75 12.51
N LEU A 142 -2.84 2.52 11.23
CA LEU A 142 -3.21 1.29 10.52
C LEU A 142 -2.53 0.06 11.13
N LEU A 143 -1.23 0.14 11.42
CA LEU A 143 -0.49 -0.95 12.06
C LEU A 143 -1.09 -1.30 13.44
N LYS A 144 -1.42 -0.29 14.25
CA LYS A 144 -2.11 -0.48 15.54
C LYS A 144 -3.49 -1.11 15.37
N LEU A 145 -4.26 -0.66 14.38
CA LEU A 145 -5.59 -1.22 14.07
C LEU A 145 -5.49 -2.71 13.74
N GLU A 146 -4.42 -3.12 13.07
CA GLU A 146 -4.15 -4.51 12.74
C GLU A 146 -3.60 -5.35 13.92
N GLY A 147 -3.50 -4.75 15.13
CA GLY A 147 -3.03 -5.43 16.34
C GLY A 147 -1.50 -5.59 16.43
N ILE A 148 -0.75 -4.88 15.60
CA ILE A 148 0.71 -4.93 15.63
C ILE A 148 1.22 -4.10 16.81
N ASP A 149 2.12 -4.67 17.63
CA ASP A 149 2.82 -3.93 18.64
C ASP A 149 3.76 -2.89 18.00
N THR A 150 3.42 -1.64 18.20
CA THR A 150 4.17 -0.52 17.59
C THR A 150 5.23 0.08 18.51
N SER A 151 5.42 -0.48 19.70
CA SER A 151 6.41 0.02 20.69
C SER A 151 7.85 -0.17 20.21
N CYS A 152 8.11 -1.16 19.36
CA CYS A 152 9.42 -1.44 18.78
C CYS A 152 9.74 -0.60 17.54
N PHE A 153 8.78 0.17 17.00
CA PHE A 153 9.00 0.98 15.83
C PHE A 153 9.61 2.33 16.15
N THR A 154 10.52 2.76 15.31
CA THR A 154 11.20 4.06 15.42
C THR A 154 10.79 4.99 14.29
N ILE A 155 10.52 6.25 14.63
CA ILE A 155 10.28 7.29 13.63
C ILE A 155 11.62 7.97 13.36
N PRO A 156 12.17 7.91 12.13
CA PRO A 156 13.43 8.56 11.82
C PRO A 156 13.27 10.08 11.91
N THR A 157 14.24 10.72 12.54
CA THR A 157 14.27 12.19 12.69
C THR A 157 15.04 12.87 11.58
N LYS A 158 15.70 12.10 10.71
CA LYS A 158 16.49 12.58 9.57
C LYS A 158 16.30 11.66 8.37
N GLY A 159 16.32 12.22 7.16
CA GLY A 159 16.30 11.47 5.89
C GLY A 159 15.20 11.92 4.94
N THR A 160 15.31 11.47 3.68
CA THR A 160 14.37 11.79 2.59
C THR A 160 13.08 10.98 2.62
N ALA A 161 12.91 10.13 3.62
CA ALA A 161 11.80 9.21 3.77
C ALA A 161 10.75 9.66 4.81
N LEU A 162 10.78 10.96 5.18
CA LEU A 162 9.78 11.64 6.01
C LEU A 162 8.64 12.17 5.15
#